data_197a11dfb005ce02895cf57d05b1c2f8
#
_entry.id   197a11dfb005ce02895cf57d05b1c2f8
#
_cell.length_a   1.000
_cell.length_b   1.000
_cell.length_c   1.000
_cell.angle_alpha   90.00
_cell.angle_beta   90.00
_cell.angle_gamma   90.00
#
_symmetry.space_group_name_H-M   'P 1'
#
loop_
_entity.id
_entity.type
_entity.pdbx_description
1 polymer ?
#
loop_
_entity_poly.entity_id
_entity_poly.type
_entity_poly.pdbx_seq_one_letter_code
_entity_poly.pdbx_strand_id
1 'polypeptide(L)'
;EKDIAYRFLREVLNCMDVKAEIKIKHTEAGLYINLIGPKMGIIIGRRGQTLDSLQYLVSLVVNKDKGRDDYLRVVLDTENYRSKREETLIRLANRLAERVVKTRKRMESI
;
A
#
# COMPACT_ATOMS: atom_id res chain seq x y z
N GLU A 1 19.37 -7.61 1.71
CA GLU A 1 18.27 -6.64 1.87
C GLU A 1 16.91 -7.33 1.80
N LYS A 2 16.74 -8.29 0.90
CA LYS A 2 15.56 -9.15 0.89
C LYS A 2 15.40 -9.88 2.21
N ASP A 3 16.48 -10.41 2.75
CA ASP A 3 16.46 -11.16 4.01
C ASP A 3 16.05 -10.28 5.18
N ILE A 4 16.54 -9.05 5.23
CA ILE A 4 16.19 -8.09 6.27
C ILE A 4 14.69 -7.79 6.21
N ALA A 5 14.19 -7.48 5.03
CA ALA A 5 12.78 -7.19 4.82
C ALA A 5 11.90 -8.40 5.17
N TYR A 6 12.30 -9.59 4.73
CA TYR A 6 11.55 -10.81 5.00
C TYR A 6 11.47 -11.11 6.50
N ARG A 7 12.60 -11.06 7.20
CA ARG A 7 12.64 -11.32 8.65
C ARG A 7 11.78 -10.34 9.42
N PHE A 8 11.90 -9.07 9.09
CA PHE A 8 11.11 -8.03 9.75
C PHE A 8 9.61 -8.25 9.55
N LEU A 9 9.19 -8.46 8.32
CA LEU A 9 7.78 -8.70 8.00
C LEU A 9 7.27 -9.98 8.62
N ARG A 10 8.08 -11.04 8.63
CA ARG A 10 7.67 -12.31 9.23
C ARG A 10 7.42 -12.16 10.73
N GLU A 11 8.27 -11.43 11.43
CA GLU A 11 8.08 -11.15 12.84
C GLU A 11 6.83 -10.29 13.11
N VAL A 12 6.65 -9.24 12.31
CA VAL A 12 5.48 -8.35 12.46
C VAL A 12 4.18 -9.12 12.21
N LEU A 13 4.12 -9.90 11.14
CA LEU A 13 2.93 -10.70 10.81
C LEU A 13 2.63 -11.73 11.89
N ASN A 14 3.67 -12.36 12.45
CA ASN A 14 3.50 -13.29 13.55
C ASN A 14 2.96 -12.60 14.80
N CYS A 15 3.45 -11.39 15.10
CA CYS A 15 2.95 -10.62 16.25
C CYS A 15 1.50 -10.18 16.04
N MET A 16 1.08 -9.96 14.82
CA MET A 16 -0.31 -9.61 14.49
C MET A 16 -1.22 -10.83 14.35
N ASP A 17 -0.65 -12.03 14.44
CA ASP A 17 -1.34 -13.31 14.23
C ASP A 17 -1.99 -13.36 12.84
N VAL A 18 -1.28 -12.88 11.85
CA VAL A 18 -1.74 -12.86 10.45
C VAL A 18 -0.88 -13.81 9.61
N LYS A 19 -1.55 -14.72 8.90
CA LYS A 19 -0.88 -15.64 8.00
C LYS A 19 -0.82 -15.04 6.60
N ALA A 20 0.38 -14.90 6.07
CA ALA A 20 0.57 -14.38 4.72
C ALA A 20 1.84 -14.96 4.10
N GLU A 21 1.78 -15.15 2.80
CA GLU A 21 2.96 -15.44 2.00
C GLU A 21 3.63 -14.10 1.65
N ILE A 22 4.94 -14.05 1.80
CA ILE A 22 5.72 -12.85 1.51
C ILE A 22 6.51 -13.10 0.22
N LYS A 23 6.18 -12.38 -0.84
CA LYS A 23 6.91 -12.43 -2.11
C LYS A 23 7.70 -11.16 -2.28
N ILE A 24 9.00 -11.30 -2.46
CA ILE A 24 9.90 -10.15 -2.59
C ILE A 24 10.63 -10.22 -3.92
N LYS A 25 10.61 -9.10 -4.65
CA LYS A 25 11.33 -8.93 -5.90
C LYS A 25 12.28 -7.76 -5.77
N HIS A 26 13.56 -7.99 -5.98
CA HIS A 26 14.58 -6.95 -5.96
C HIS A 26 14.96 -6.58 -7.40
N THR A 27 14.73 -5.35 -7.77
CA THR A 27 15.10 -4.80 -9.07
C THR A 27 16.02 -3.61 -8.91
N GLU A 28 16.54 -3.06 -10.00
CA GLU A 28 17.33 -1.84 -9.96
C GLU A 28 16.54 -0.65 -9.44
N ALA A 29 15.23 -0.64 -9.69
CA ALA A 29 14.34 0.43 -9.25
C ALA A 29 14.00 0.35 -7.76
N GLY A 30 14.15 -0.82 -7.12
CA GLY A 30 13.86 -0.97 -5.71
C GLY A 30 13.44 -2.35 -5.30
N LEU A 31 12.92 -2.46 -4.10
CA LEU A 31 12.44 -3.68 -3.49
C LEU A 31 10.92 -3.68 -3.50
N TYR A 32 10.33 -4.68 -4.16
CA TYR A 32 8.89 -4.81 -4.29
C TYR A 32 8.42 -6.02 -3.51
N ILE A 33 7.52 -5.79 -2.55
CA ILE A 33 7.03 -6.81 -1.64
C ILE A 33 5.53 -6.95 -1.81
N ASN A 34 5.07 -8.18 -2.02
CA ASN A 34 3.65 -8.49 -2.11
C ASN A 34 3.26 -9.49 -1.05
N LEU A 35 2.24 -9.17 -0.27
CA LEU A 35 1.70 -10.04 0.77
C LEU A 35 0.43 -10.70 0.25
N ILE A 36 0.35 -12.01 0.40
CA ILE A 36 -0.78 -12.81 -0.09
C ILE A 36 -1.31 -13.67 1.04
N GLY A 37 -2.59 -13.56 1.32
CA GLY A 37 -3.20 -14.36 2.37
C GLY A 37 -4.70 -14.16 2.48
N PRO A 38 -5.37 -14.96 3.33
CA PRO A 38 -6.83 -14.94 3.42
C PRO A 38 -7.41 -13.74 4.15
N LYS A 39 -6.62 -13.05 4.98
CA LYS A 39 -7.11 -11.96 5.83
C LYS A 39 -6.28 -10.69 5.67
N MET A 40 -6.05 -10.29 4.43
CA MET A 40 -5.22 -9.11 4.15
C MET A 40 -5.88 -7.79 4.55
N GLY A 41 -7.19 -7.77 4.80
CA GLY A 41 -7.87 -6.60 5.31
C GLY A 41 -7.26 -6.02 6.57
N ILE A 42 -6.73 -6.88 7.46
CA ILE A 42 -6.05 -6.46 8.69
C ILE A 42 -4.76 -5.70 8.34
N ILE A 43 -4.03 -6.19 7.34
CA ILE A 43 -2.77 -5.59 6.88
C ILE A 43 -3.02 -4.29 6.13
N ILE A 44 -4.08 -4.22 5.36
CA ILE A 44 -4.45 -2.99 4.64
C ILE A 44 -4.86 -1.92 5.63
N GLY A 45 -5.71 -2.30 6.59
CA GLY A 45 -6.25 -1.37 7.55
C GLY A 45 -7.23 -0.39 6.91
N ARG A 46 -7.55 0.66 7.65
CA ARG A 46 -8.49 1.66 7.18
C ARG A 46 -7.86 2.49 6.07
N ARG A 47 -8.44 2.45 4.86
CA ARG A 47 -7.98 3.23 3.71
C ARG A 47 -6.52 2.97 3.31
N GLY A 48 -5.98 1.82 3.67
CA GLY A 48 -4.58 1.49 3.37
C GLY A 48 -3.57 2.06 4.37
N GLN A 49 -4.00 2.64 5.48
CA GLN A 49 -3.10 3.27 6.45
C GLN A 49 -2.12 2.29 7.10
N THR A 50 -2.58 1.10 7.45
CA THR A 50 -1.71 0.07 8.03
C THR A 50 -0.66 -0.37 7.02
N LEU A 51 -1.09 -0.58 5.79
CA LEU A 51 -0.18 -0.97 4.71
C LEU A 51 0.89 0.09 4.47
N ASP A 52 0.51 1.36 4.47
CA ASP A 52 1.45 2.48 4.31
C ASP A 52 2.45 2.55 5.48
N SER A 53 1.95 2.35 6.70
CA SER A 53 2.80 2.35 7.89
C SER A 53 3.81 1.20 7.87
N LEU A 54 3.37 0.01 7.47
CA LEU A 54 4.25 -1.15 7.33
C LEU A 54 5.31 -0.91 6.25
N GLN A 55 4.92 -0.33 5.13
CA GLN A 55 5.87 0.03 4.07
C GLN A 55 6.95 0.97 4.60
N TYR A 56 6.55 1.98 5.33
CA TYR A 56 7.48 2.93 5.93
C TYR A 56 8.46 2.24 6.89
N LEU A 57 7.96 1.38 7.77
CA LEU A 57 8.78 0.64 8.70
C LEU A 57 9.78 -0.28 8.00
N VAL A 58 9.34 -1.01 6.99
CA VAL A 58 10.23 -1.88 6.20
C VAL A 58 11.33 -1.03 5.56
N SER A 59 10.96 0.10 4.98
CA SER A 59 11.91 1.02 4.37
C SER A 59 12.96 1.50 5.36
N LEU A 60 12.55 1.85 6.58
CA LEU A 60 13.47 2.26 7.64
C LEU A 60 14.46 1.14 8.00
N VAL A 61 13.96 -0.07 8.18
CA VAL A 61 14.78 -1.22 8.59
C VAL A 61 15.78 -1.59 7.49
N VAL A 62 15.34 -1.62 6.24
CA VAL A 62 16.18 -1.97 5.09
C VAL A 62 17.26 -0.92 4.86
N ASN A 63 16.95 0.35 5.06
CA ASN A 63 17.86 1.46 4.77
C ASN A 63 18.63 1.98 6.00
N LYS A 64 18.51 1.30 7.13
CA LYS A 64 19.07 1.74 8.42
C LYS A 64 20.54 2.16 8.35
N ASP A 65 21.38 1.38 7.66
CA ASP A 65 22.82 1.61 7.57
C ASP A 65 23.24 2.16 6.22
N LYS A 66 22.31 2.68 5.43
CA LYS A 66 22.59 3.17 4.07
C LYS A 66 22.63 4.71 4.02
N GLY A 67 23.53 5.24 3.20
CA GLY A 67 23.55 6.66 2.88
C GLY A 67 22.50 7.02 1.83
N ARG A 68 22.44 8.30 1.47
CA ARG A 68 21.48 8.79 0.47
C ARG A 68 21.64 8.13 -0.90
N ASP A 69 22.90 7.89 -1.30
CA ASP A 69 23.21 7.32 -2.61
C ASP A 69 22.86 5.83 -2.70
N ASP A 70 22.83 5.17 -1.55
CA ASP A 70 22.55 3.74 -1.45
C ASP A 70 21.11 3.45 -1.02
N TYR A 71 20.29 4.48 -0.87
CA TYR A 71 18.91 4.33 -0.44
C TYR A 71 18.12 3.43 -1.39
N LEU A 72 17.51 2.39 -0.84
CA LEU A 72 16.71 1.45 -1.59
C LEU A 72 15.22 1.76 -1.40
N ARG A 73 14.55 2.04 -2.51
CA ARG A 73 13.10 2.26 -2.48
C ARG A 73 12.38 0.95 -2.15
N VAL A 74 11.44 1.02 -1.22
CA VAL A 74 10.64 -0.14 -0.83
C VAL A 74 9.17 0.13 -1.14
N VAL A 75 8.53 -0.80 -1.83
CA VAL A 75 7.10 -0.77 -2.11
C VAL A 75 6.49 -2.03 -1.51
N LEU A 76 5.53 -1.85 -0.63
CA LEU A 76 4.78 -2.93 -0.01
C LEU A 76 3.33 -2.87 -0.48
N ASP A 77 2.82 -3.97 -1.00
CA ASP A 77 1.44 -4.07 -1.46
C ASP A 77 0.86 -5.43 -1.10
N THR A 78 -0.43 -5.59 -1.27
CA THR A 78 -1.11 -6.86 -1.10
C THR A 78 -2.15 -7.02 -2.20
N GLU A 79 -1.95 -8.03 -3.06
CA GLU A 79 -2.89 -8.41 -4.12
C GLU A 79 -3.42 -7.23 -4.94
N ASN A 80 -2.52 -6.31 -5.33
CA ASN A 80 -2.84 -5.11 -6.11
C ASN A 80 -3.81 -4.14 -5.43
N TYR A 81 -3.81 -4.11 -4.11
CA TYR A 81 -4.71 -3.22 -3.37
C TYR A 81 -4.56 -1.76 -3.78
N ARG A 82 -3.33 -1.27 -3.93
CA ARG A 82 -3.08 0.14 -4.23
C ARG A 82 -3.71 0.56 -5.56
N SER A 83 -3.57 -0.27 -6.58
CA SER A 83 -4.18 -0.03 -7.89
C SER A 83 -5.70 -0.07 -7.83
N LYS A 84 -6.27 -1.06 -7.15
CA LYS A 84 -7.72 -1.20 -6.97
C LYS A 84 -8.30 -0.01 -6.20
N ARG A 85 -7.60 0.45 -5.18
CA ARG A 85 -8.02 1.61 -4.38
C ARG A 85 -8.04 2.88 -5.21
N GLU A 86 -7.02 3.08 -6.04
CA GLU A 86 -6.95 4.21 -6.95
C GLU A 86 -8.13 4.23 -7.92
N GLU A 87 -8.43 3.08 -8.54
CA GLU A 87 -9.59 2.94 -9.44
C GLU A 87 -10.90 3.28 -8.74
N THR A 88 -11.06 2.80 -7.51
CA THR A 88 -12.26 3.09 -6.70
C THR A 88 -12.39 4.57 -6.42
N LEU A 89 -11.29 5.23 -6.07
CA LEU A 89 -11.28 6.68 -5.80
C LEU A 89 -11.61 7.49 -7.06
N ILE A 90 -11.07 7.10 -8.20
CA ILE A 90 -11.35 7.77 -9.47
C ILE A 90 -12.84 7.65 -9.82
N ARG A 91 -13.41 6.46 -9.69
CA ARG A 91 -14.85 6.26 -9.95
C ARG A 91 -15.72 7.09 -9.02
N LEU A 92 -15.34 7.15 -7.74
CA LEU A 92 -16.07 7.95 -6.76
C LEU A 92 -15.99 9.44 -7.10
N ALA A 93 -14.80 9.93 -7.44
CA ALA A 93 -14.59 11.31 -7.82
C ALA A 93 -15.43 11.69 -9.04
N ASN A 94 -15.49 10.82 -10.04
CA ASN A 94 -16.30 11.03 -11.25
C ASN A 94 -17.79 11.10 -10.92
N ARG A 95 -18.29 10.22 -10.04
CA ARG A 95 -19.68 10.24 -9.61
C ARG A 95 -20.04 11.54 -8.89
N LEU A 96 -19.16 11.96 -7.99
CA LEU A 96 -19.38 13.21 -7.24
C LEU A 96 -19.36 14.42 -8.16
N ALA A 97 -18.45 14.44 -9.13
CA ALA A 97 -18.39 15.50 -10.12
C ALA A 97 -19.67 15.57 -10.95
N GLU A 98 -20.21 14.43 -11.39
CA GLU A 98 -21.49 14.38 -12.11
C GLU A 98 -22.64 14.92 -11.28
N ARG A 99 -22.72 14.57 -10.00
CA ARG A 99 -23.74 15.08 -9.08
C ARG A 99 -23.66 16.58 -8.94
N VAL A 100 -22.48 17.11 -8.77
CA VAL A 100 -22.25 18.55 -8.63
C VAL A 100 -22.73 19.28 -9.89
N VAL A 101 -22.40 18.79 -11.07
CA VAL A 101 -22.83 19.37 -12.34
C VAL A 101 -24.35 19.34 -12.48
N LYS A 102 -24.98 18.22 -12.16
CA LYS A 102 -26.45 18.09 -12.23
C LYS A 102 -27.14 19.04 -11.25
N THR A 103 -26.64 19.13 -10.03
CA THR A 103 -27.20 20.02 -9.01
C THR A 103 -27.08 21.48 -9.45
N ARG A 104 -25.94 21.87 -10.00
CA ARG A 104 -25.71 23.21 -10.49
C ARG A 104 -26.67 23.57 -11.63
N LYS A 105 -26.88 22.67 -12.57
CA LYS A 105 -27.83 22.86 -13.67
C LYS A 105 -29.25 23.05 -13.16
N ARG A 106 -29.66 22.29 -12.13
CA ARG A 106 -30.98 22.43 -11.51
C ARG A 106 -31.15 23.81 -10.90
N MET A 107 -30.15 24.28 -10.19
CA MET A 107 -30.17 25.60 -9.56
C MET A 107 -30.26 26.72 -10.58
N GLU A 108 -29.58 26.58 -11.71
CA GLU A 108 -29.63 27.53 -12.81
C GLU A 108 -30.98 27.56 -13.54
N SER A 109 -31.72 26.43 -13.49
CA SER A 109 -33.04 26.31 -14.14
C SER A 109 -34.18 26.92 -13.32
N ILE A 110 -33.92 27.24 -12.06
CA ILE A 110 -34.91 27.88 -11.17
C ILE A 110 -34.79 29.38 -11.30
#